data_c4896404089c33705b9f657e77e52ecd
#
_entry.id   c4896404089c33705b9f657e77e52ecd
#
_cell.length_a   1.000
_cell.length_b   1.000
_cell.length_c   1.000
_cell.angle_alpha   90.00
_cell.angle_beta   90.00
_cell.angle_gamma   90.00
#
_symmetry.space_group_name_H-M   'P 1'
#
loop_
_entity.id
_entity.type
_entity.pdbx_description
1 polymer ?
#
loop_
_entity_poly.entity_id
_entity_poly.type
_entity_poly.pdbx_seq_one_letter_code
_entity_poly.pdbx_strand_id
1 'polypeptide(L)' 'MTYEQAIKRLEEIAKILEDGTSTLDDSLKLYEEGIKLADFCKNKLNDAKQKITDLNKKLPI' A
#
# COMPACT_ATOMS: atom_id res chain seq x y z
N MET A 1 -0.01 -0.67 -12.26
CA MET A 1 -0.89 -0.86 -11.08
C MET A 1 -1.27 0.49 -10.50
N THR A 2 -2.54 0.69 -10.21
CA THR A 2 -3.01 1.92 -9.56
C THR A 2 -2.98 1.75 -8.04
N TYR A 3 -3.04 2.88 -7.32
CA TYR A 3 -3.13 2.88 -5.86
C TYR A 3 -4.33 2.06 -5.38
N GLU A 4 -5.49 2.24 -6.02
CA GLU A 4 -6.70 1.51 -5.65
C GLU A 4 -6.56 0.01 -5.84
N GLN A 5 -5.92 -0.41 -6.93
CA GLN A 5 -5.66 -1.83 -7.19
C GLN A 5 -4.72 -2.41 -6.12
N ALA A 6 -3.71 -1.64 -5.73
CA ALA A 6 -2.77 -2.08 -4.69
C ALA A 6 -3.48 -2.25 -3.34
N ILE A 7 -4.35 -1.33 -2.97
CA ILE A 7 -5.13 -1.41 -1.73
C ILE A 7 -6.05 -2.63 -1.75
N LYS A 8 -6.73 -2.88 -2.85
CA LYS A 8 -7.61 -4.06 -2.96
C LYS A 8 -6.82 -5.35 -2.79
N ARG A 9 -5.64 -5.42 -3.41
CA ARG A 9 -4.80 -6.63 -3.28
C ARG A 9 -4.31 -6.80 -1.86
N LEU A 10 -3.95 -5.71 -1.17
CA LEU A 10 -3.56 -5.76 0.24
C LEU A 10 -4.69 -6.28 1.12
N GLU A 11 -5.92 -5.86 0.86
CA GLU A 11 -7.10 -6.35 1.58
C GLU A 11 -7.29 -7.85 1.35
N GLU A 12 -7.13 -8.32 0.12
CA GLU A 12 -7.22 -9.75 -0.19
C GLU A 12 -6.16 -10.55 0.55
N ILE A 13 -4.92 -10.05 0.55
CA ILE A 13 -3.81 -10.71 1.24
C ILE A 13 -4.10 -10.78 2.74
N ALA A 14 -4.59 -9.70 3.33
CA ALA A 14 -4.94 -9.67 4.75
C ALA A 14 -6.01 -10.72 5.07
N LYS A 15 -7.03 -10.85 4.24
CA LYS A 15 -8.07 -11.85 4.45
C LYS A 15 -7.54 -13.27 4.36
N ILE A 16 -6.69 -13.54 3.39
CA ILE A 16 -6.09 -14.89 3.23
C ILE A 16 -5.24 -15.23 4.46
N LEU A 17 -4.46 -14.27 4.95
CA LEU A 17 -3.62 -14.49 6.12
C LEU A 17 -4.45 -14.65 7.40
N GLU A 18 -5.57 -13.92 7.52
CA GLU A 18 -6.46 -14.05 8.67
C GLU A 18 -7.14 -15.41 8.73
N ASP A 19 -7.49 -15.99 7.58
CA ASP A 19 -8.13 -17.29 7.53
C ASP A 19 -7.25 -18.40 8.11
N GLY A 20 -5.94 -18.24 8.08
CA GLY A 20 -5.01 -19.20 8.67
C GLY A 20 -4.97 -20.54 7.94
N THR A 21 -5.51 -20.62 6.72
CA THR A 21 -5.53 -21.85 5.92
C THR A 21 -4.30 -21.99 5.02
N SER A 22 -3.51 -20.93 4.89
CA SER A 22 -2.32 -20.91 4.05
C SER A 22 -1.18 -21.69 4.69
N THR A 23 -0.36 -22.32 3.85
CA THR A 23 0.90 -22.90 4.34
C THR A 23 1.86 -21.77 4.73
N LEU A 24 2.89 -22.11 5.49
CA LEU A 24 3.91 -21.13 5.88
C LEU A 24 4.58 -20.52 4.65
N ASP A 25 4.93 -21.34 3.66
CA ASP A 25 5.55 -20.84 2.43
C ASP A 25 4.64 -19.88 1.68
N ASP A 26 3.37 -20.22 1.55
CA ASP A 26 2.39 -19.34 0.88
C ASP A 26 2.20 -18.06 1.67
N SER A 27 2.14 -18.13 2.99
CA SER A 27 2.01 -16.95 3.86
C SER A 27 3.19 -16.02 3.70
N LEU A 28 4.40 -16.54 3.61
CA LEU A 28 5.61 -15.74 3.40
C LEU A 28 5.59 -15.04 2.05
N LYS A 29 5.15 -15.74 1.00
CA LYS A 29 5.03 -15.13 -0.33
C LYS A 29 4.01 -14.00 -0.34
N LEU A 30 2.87 -14.20 0.30
CA LEU A 30 1.84 -13.18 0.41
C LEU A 30 2.35 -11.99 1.23
N TYR A 31 3.08 -12.25 2.30
CA TYR A 31 3.67 -11.20 3.11
C TYR A 31 4.66 -10.36 2.31
N GLU A 32 5.52 -10.99 1.52
CA GLU A 32 6.46 -10.29 0.64
C GLU A 32 5.72 -9.43 -0.38
N GLU A 33 4.68 -9.97 -0.99
CA GLU A 33 3.85 -9.22 -1.92
C GLU A 33 3.23 -8.01 -1.22
N GLY A 34 2.72 -8.21 -0.01
CA GLY A 34 2.12 -7.13 0.79
C GLY A 34 3.10 -6.02 1.07
N ILE A 35 4.36 -6.35 1.41
CA ILE A 35 5.39 -5.33 1.65
C ILE A 35 5.64 -4.50 0.40
N LYS A 36 5.75 -5.14 -0.77
CA LYS A 36 5.96 -4.42 -2.03
C LYS A 36 4.79 -3.50 -2.35
N LEU A 37 3.56 -3.96 -2.13
CA LEU A 37 2.37 -3.16 -2.35
C LEU A 37 2.29 -1.99 -1.36
N ALA A 38 2.65 -2.23 -0.10
CA ALA A 38 2.68 -1.17 0.92
C ALA A 38 3.70 -0.10 0.56
N ASP A 39 4.87 -0.48 0.07
CA ASP A 39 5.88 0.49 -0.40
C ASP A 39 5.36 1.31 -1.56
N PHE A 40 4.68 0.66 -2.51
CA PHE A 40 4.07 1.36 -3.64
C PHE A 40 3.05 2.40 -3.15
N CYS A 41 2.19 2.03 -2.22
CA CYS A 41 1.18 2.93 -1.66
C CYS A 41 1.83 4.08 -0.89
N LYS A 42 2.88 3.78 -0.12
CA LYS A 42 3.62 4.79 0.64
C LYS A 42 4.23 5.83 -0.30
N ASN A 43 4.84 5.38 -1.40
CA ASN A 43 5.43 6.28 -2.38
C ASN A 43 4.37 7.18 -3.02
N LYS A 44 3.21 6.63 -3.34
CA LYS A 44 2.10 7.41 -3.89
C LYS A 44 1.59 8.46 -2.91
N LEU A 45 1.47 8.09 -1.63
CA LEU A 45 1.05 9.02 -0.59
C LEU A 45 2.08 10.12 -0.37
N ASN A 46 3.37 9.80 -0.40
CA ASN A 46 4.44 10.79 -0.27
C ASN A 46 4.40 11.79 -1.43
N ASP A 47 4.19 11.31 -2.66
CA ASP A 47 4.05 12.20 -3.83
C ASP A 47 2.88 13.16 -3.64
N ALA A 48 1.73 12.66 -3.17
CA ALA A 48 0.55 13.47 -2.92
C ALA A 48 0.81 14.49 -1.82
N LYS A 49 1.49 14.10 -0.76
CA LYS A 49 1.86 15.02 0.34
C LYS A 49 2.77 16.14 -0.15
N GLN A 50 3.75 15.82 -1.00
CA GLN A 50 4.64 16.83 -1.56
C GLN A 50 3.88 17.86 -2.38
N LYS A 51 2.93 17.41 -3.20
CA LYS A 51 2.10 18.30 -3.99
C LYS A 51 1.25 19.23 -3.12
N ILE A 52 0.67 18.69 -2.05
CA ILE A 52 -0.13 19.47 -1.09
C ILE A 52 0.75 20.48 -0.37
N THR A 53 1.95 20.08 0.05
CA THR A 53 2.91 20.96 0.71
C THR A 53 3.31 22.11 -0.21
N ASP A 54 3.57 21.83 -1.47
CA ASP A 54 3.93 22.84 -2.45
C ASP A 54 2.78 23.84 -2.66
N LEU A 55 1.54 23.36 -2.70
CA LEU A 55 0.38 24.23 -2.81
C LEU A 55 0.24 25.13 -1.59
N ASN A 56 0.46 24.58 -0.40
CA ASN A 56 0.40 25.36 0.85
C ASN A 56 1.46 26.44 0.89
N LYS A 57 2.64 26.18 0.36
CA LYS A 57 3.72 27.18 0.29
C LYS A 57 3.38 28.34 -0.64
N LYS A 58 2.54 28.09 -1.66
CA LYS A 58 2.14 29.12 -2.62
C LYS A 58 0.97 29.95 -2.13
N LEU A 59 0.26 29.49 -1.11
CA LEU A 59 -0.85 30.25 -0.55
C LEU A 59 -0.34 31.31 0.41
N PRO A 60 -0.80 32.54 0.27
CA PRO A 60 -0.39 33.64 1.17
C PRO A 60 -1.13 33.54 2.51
N ILE A 61 -0.67 32.66 3.35
CA ILE A 61 -1.24 32.52 4.70
C ILE A 61 -0.36 33.21 5.70
#